data_820dfb58a3288d057d33a54f5502a1b3
#
_entry.id   820dfb58a3288d057d33a54f5502a1b3
#
_cell.length_a   1.000
_cell.length_b   1.000
_cell.length_c   1.000
_cell.angle_alpha   90.00
_cell.angle_beta   90.00
_cell.angle_gamma   90.00
#
_symmetry.space_group_name_H-M   'P 1'
#
loop_
_entity.id
_entity.type
_entity.pdbx_description
1 polymer ?
#
loop_
_entity_poly.entity_id
_entity_poly.type
_entity_poly.pdbx_seq_one_letter_code
_entity_poly.pdbx_strand_id
1 'polypeptide(L)'
;RRLAGQGVPVIVLTARGDLESRIAGLDAGALQYFVKPTDMHELVEGIRSQLRRAEVRQPAPEGIATPWRLDAAGAQLVAPNLRTVGLTTRELELMSHLIAAQGALVTKQALVDAMGAGDLEGGFHRIESQLTRLRRKVQEGTGMALPVRAVFGKGLVFVP
;
A
#
# COMPACT_ATOMS: atom_id res chain seq x y z
N ARG A 1 1.85 -23.53 17.95
CA ARG A 1 1.44 -22.41 18.83
C ARG A 1 2.55 -21.40 19.09
N ARG A 2 3.80 -21.79 19.35
CA ARG A 2 4.91 -20.84 19.64
C ARG A 2 5.21 -19.86 18.49
N LEU A 3 5.23 -20.36 17.25
CA LEU A 3 5.58 -19.55 16.07
C LEU A 3 4.45 -18.58 15.66
N ALA A 4 3.20 -19.03 15.74
CA ALA A 4 2.04 -18.19 15.41
C ALA A 4 1.88 -17.00 16.38
N GLY A 5 2.25 -17.16 17.64
CA GLY A 5 2.25 -16.09 18.64
C GLY A 5 3.34 -15.03 18.46
N GLN A 6 4.31 -15.27 17.59
CA GLN A 6 5.42 -14.34 17.26
C GLN A 6 5.19 -13.58 15.94
N GLY A 7 3.99 -13.63 15.37
CA GLY A 7 3.69 -12.98 14.10
C GLY A 7 4.28 -13.67 12.86
N VAL A 8 4.87 -14.85 13.02
CA VAL A 8 5.43 -15.62 11.91
C VAL A 8 4.30 -16.33 11.17
N PRO A 9 4.15 -16.16 9.84
CA PRO A 9 3.16 -16.87 9.05
C PRO A 9 3.47 -18.38 9.03
N VAL A 10 2.56 -19.18 9.55
CA VAL A 10 2.72 -20.63 9.62
C VAL A 10 1.83 -21.33 8.60
N ILE A 11 2.44 -22.16 7.76
CA ILE A 11 1.73 -23.01 6.80
C ILE A 11 2.00 -24.47 7.21
N VAL A 12 0.96 -25.29 7.29
CA VAL A 12 1.08 -26.71 7.61
C VAL A 12 1.01 -27.55 6.34
N LEU A 13 2.00 -28.37 6.12
CA LEU A 13 2.05 -29.35 5.04
C LEU A 13 2.13 -30.77 5.65
N THR A 14 1.12 -31.60 5.47
CA THR A 14 0.97 -32.88 6.15
C THR A 14 0.40 -33.97 5.26
N ALA A 15 0.64 -35.23 5.59
CA ALA A 15 -0.02 -36.35 4.95
C ALA A 15 -1.43 -36.65 5.56
N ARG A 16 -1.78 -36.02 6.69
CA ARG A 16 -3.09 -36.16 7.33
C ARG A 16 -4.10 -35.19 6.77
N GLY A 17 -5.10 -35.68 6.07
CA GLY A 17 -6.16 -34.89 5.46
C GLY A 17 -7.48 -34.93 6.22
N ASP A 18 -7.53 -35.53 7.41
CA ASP A 18 -8.73 -35.59 8.22
C ASP A 18 -9.16 -34.21 8.73
N LEU A 19 -10.47 -34.04 8.90
CA LEU A 19 -11.07 -32.75 9.28
C LEU A 19 -10.57 -32.26 10.64
N GLU A 20 -10.38 -33.19 11.61
CA GLU A 20 -9.94 -32.83 12.95
C GLU A 20 -8.50 -32.29 12.96
N SER A 21 -7.59 -32.91 12.21
CA SER A 21 -6.21 -32.44 12.06
C SER A 21 -6.15 -31.06 11.37
N ARG A 22 -7.06 -30.77 10.40
CA ARG A 22 -7.15 -29.46 9.76
C ARG A 22 -7.63 -28.38 10.74
N ILE A 23 -8.69 -28.66 11.48
CA ILE A 23 -9.23 -27.73 12.49
C ILE A 23 -8.18 -27.47 13.55
N ALA A 24 -7.55 -28.50 14.11
CA ALA A 24 -6.51 -28.37 15.12
C ALA A 24 -5.30 -27.56 14.62
N GLY A 25 -4.92 -27.70 13.34
CA GLY A 25 -3.85 -26.91 12.71
C GLY A 25 -4.19 -25.43 12.59
N LEU A 26 -5.42 -25.10 12.17
CA LEU A 26 -5.90 -23.72 12.06
C LEU A 26 -6.08 -23.08 13.44
N ASP A 27 -6.65 -23.80 14.41
CA ASP A 27 -6.80 -23.35 15.81
C ASP A 27 -5.46 -23.13 16.51
N ALA A 28 -4.41 -23.86 16.08
CA ALA A 28 -3.05 -23.63 16.52
C ALA A 28 -2.40 -22.37 15.94
N GLY A 29 -3.11 -21.64 15.05
CA GLY A 29 -2.67 -20.40 14.44
C GLY A 29 -2.00 -20.57 13.07
N ALA A 30 -2.18 -21.72 12.40
CA ALA A 30 -1.72 -21.87 11.02
C ALA A 30 -2.62 -21.04 10.07
N LEU A 31 -1.99 -20.31 9.16
CA LEU A 31 -2.70 -19.50 8.17
C LEU A 31 -3.21 -20.32 6.99
N GLN A 32 -2.59 -21.47 6.73
CA GLN A 32 -2.99 -22.37 5.66
C GLN A 32 -2.56 -23.80 5.93
N TYR A 33 -3.30 -24.76 5.38
CA TYR A 33 -3.11 -26.19 5.60
C TYR A 33 -3.17 -26.91 4.23
N PHE A 34 -2.09 -27.61 3.88
CA PHE A 34 -2.00 -28.42 2.67
C PHE A 34 -1.85 -29.89 3.00
N VAL A 35 -2.55 -30.74 2.27
CA VAL A 35 -2.49 -32.19 2.41
C VAL A 35 -1.65 -32.79 1.29
N LYS A 36 -0.70 -33.63 1.63
CA LYS A 36 0.12 -34.38 0.64
C LYS A 36 -0.70 -35.52 0.02
N PRO A 37 -0.60 -35.77 -1.29
CA PRO A 37 0.19 -35.05 -2.27
C PRO A 37 -0.46 -33.70 -2.65
N THR A 38 0.30 -32.62 -2.66
CA THR A 38 -0.12 -31.27 -3.06
C THR A 38 0.65 -30.86 -4.29
N ASP A 39 -0.01 -30.24 -5.23
CA ASP A 39 0.64 -29.64 -6.38
C ASP A 39 1.64 -28.56 -5.94
N MET A 40 2.85 -28.62 -6.46
CA MET A 40 3.89 -27.66 -6.12
C MET A 40 3.50 -26.24 -6.51
N HIS A 41 2.71 -26.06 -7.58
CA HIS A 41 2.21 -24.78 -8.00
C HIS A 41 1.20 -24.20 -6.99
N GLU A 42 0.27 -25.03 -6.52
CA GLU A 42 -0.70 -24.65 -5.47
C GLU A 42 0.00 -24.25 -4.17
N LEU A 43 1.03 -24.99 -3.78
CA LEU A 43 1.82 -24.69 -2.59
C LEU A 43 2.56 -23.34 -2.74
N VAL A 44 3.21 -23.10 -3.86
CA VAL A 44 3.93 -21.85 -4.14
C VAL A 44 2.98 -20.66 -4.16
N GLU A 45 1.82 -20.76 -4.80
CA GLU A 45 0.82 -19.68 -4.81
C GLU A 45 0.23 -19.43 -3.42
N GLY A 46 0.01 -20.47 -2.64
CA GLY A 46 -0.40 -20.37 -1.24
C GLY A 46 0.64 -19.61 -0.39
N ILE A 47 1.92 -19.96 -0.52
CA ILE A 47 3.01 -19.28 0.16
C ILE A 47 3.08 -17.79 -0.27
N ARG A 48 3.06 -17.52 -1.57
CA ARG A 48 3.07 -16.15 -2.10
C ARG A 48 1.89 -15.31 -1.58
N SER A 49 0.71 -15.91 -1.55
CA SER A 49 -0.50 -15.25 -1.01
C SER A 49 -0.33 -14.89 0.47
N GLN A 50 0.25 -15.77 1.27
CA GLN A 50 0.48 -15.51 2.69
C GLN A 50 1.59 -14.48 2.92
N LEU A 51 2.66 -14.51 2.12
CA LEU A 51 3.72 -13.50 2.19
C LEU A 51 3.17 -12.11 1.84
N ARG A 52 2.36 -11.98 0.78
CA ARG A 52 1.69 -10.71 0.47
C ARG A 52 0.78 -10.24 1.61
N ARG A 53 0.05 -11.15 2.27
CA ARG A 53 -0.80 -10.82 3.44
C ARG A 53 0.03 -10.46 4.67
N ALA A 54 1.17 -11.10 4.87
CA ALA A 54 2.09 -10.81 5.96
C ALA A 54 2.76 -9.44 5.74
N GLU A 55 3.13 -9.09 4.52
CA GLU A 55 3.65 -7.76 4.15
C GLU A 55 2.61 -6.65 4.37
N VAL A 56 1.33 -6.94 4.09
CA VAL A 56 0.20 -6.01 4.37
C VAL A 56 -0.15 -5.98 5.88
N ARG A 57 0.20 -7.04 6.63
CA ARG A 57 -0.17 -7.22 8.04
C ARG A 57 0.99 -6.98 9.01
N GLN A 58 2.19 -6.64 8.50
CA GLN A 58 3.19 -6.09 9.39
C GLN A 58 2.64 -4.77 9.93
N PRO A 59 2.29 -4.68 11.22
CA PRO A 59 2.27 -3.39 11.84
C PRO A 59 3.67 -2.84 11.60
N ALA A 60 3.77 -1.64 11.07
CA ALA A 60 5.02 -0.90 11.09
C ALA A 60 5.60 -1.09 12.50
N PRO A 61 6.91 -1.37 12.65
CA PRO A 61 7.50 -1.50 13.97
C PRO A 61 7.02 -0.31 14.79
N GLU A 62 6.44 -0.59 15.95
CA GLU A 62 6.05 0.42 16.94
C GLU A 62 7.35 1.10 17.41
N GLY A 63 7.75 2.08 16.67
CA GLY A 63 8.97 2.81 16.87
C GLY A 63 9.12 3.81 15.75
N ILE A 64 8.53 5.01 15.92
CA ILE A 64 8.66 6.18 15.05
C ILE A 64 8.16 5.85 13.63
N ALA A 65 6.84 5.93 13.43
CA ALA A 65 6.28 5.98 12.08
C ALA A 65 6.96 7.14 11.35
N THR A 66 7.92 6.82 10.48
CA THR A 66 8.52 7.84 9.64
C THR A 66 7.42 8.36 8.72
N PRO A 67 7.15 9.67 8.73
CA PRO A 67 6.10 10.21 7.87
C PRO A 67 6.47 9.99 6.40
N TRP A 68 5.49 10.01 5.54
CA TRP A 68 5.74 10.10 4.10
C TRP A 68 6.63 11.32 3.81
N ARG A 69 7.68 11.10 3.05
CA ARG A 69 8.66 12.15 2.73
C ARG A 69 8.79 12.31 1.22
N LEU A 70 8.86 13.56 0.79
CA LEU A 70 9.16 13.89 -0.60
C LEU A 70 10.66 14.26 -0.70
N ASP A 71 11.39 13.48 -1.46
CA ASP A 71 12.72 13.84 -1.90
C ASP A 71 12.64 14.56 -3.25
N ALA A 72 12.61 15.88 -3.19
CA ALA A 72 12.49 16.72 -4.39
C ALA A 72 13.75 16.64 -5.27
N ALA A 73 14.93 16.46 -4.66
CA ALA A 73 16.20 16.39 -5.40
C ALA A 73 16.32 15.08 -6.19
N GLY A 74 15.90 13.97 -5.57
CA GLY A 74 15.86 12.65 -6.21
C GLY A 74 14.59 12.38 -7.01
N ALA A 75 13.61 13.30 -7.02
CA ALA A 75 12.27 13.11 -7.58
C ALA A 75 11.63 11.79 -7.12
N GLN A 76 11.63 11.55 -5.81
CA GLN A 76 11.15 10.32 -5.18
C GLN A 76 10.18 10.58 -4.03
N LEU A 77 9.20 9.71 -3.89
CA LEU A 77 8.35 9.64 -2.71
C LEU A 77 8.82 8.48 -1.83
N VAL A 78 9.14 8.79 -0.56
CA VAL A 78 9.57 7.81 0.43
C VAL A 78 8.39 7.46 1.34
N ALA A 79 8.02 6.20 1.36
CA ALA A 79 6.95 5.70 2.21
C ALA A 79 7.43 5.46 3.66
N PRO A 80 6.52 5.34 4.65
CA PRO A 80 6.87 5.03 6.04
C PRO A 80 7.69 3.77 6.24
N ASN A 81 7.60 2.80 5.33
CA ASN A 81 8.40 1.57 5.32
C ASN A 81 9.76 1.73 4.64
N LEU A 82 10.21 2.97 4.39
CA LEU A 82 11.46 3.34 3.74
C LEU A 82 11.60 2.92 2.27
N ARG A 83 10.56 2.34 1.67
CA ARG A 83 10.55 2.08 0.23
C ARG A 83 10.30 3.38 -0.54
N THR A 84 10.92 3.48 -1.70
CA THR A 84 10.87 4.68 -2.53
C THR A 84 10.19 4.40 -3.87
N VAL A 85 9.51 5.42 -4.40
CA VAL A 85 8.91 5.40 -5.74
C VAL A 85 9.38 6.66 -6.48
N GLY A 86 9.97 6.47 -7.66
CA GLY A 86 10.35 7.58 -8.54
C GLY A 86 9.12 8.32 -9.07
N LEU A 87 9.17 9.64 -9.06
CA LEU A 87 8.10 10.50 -9.53
C LEU A 87 8.48 11.17 -10.86
N THR A 88 7.51 11.32 -11.74
CA THR A 88 7.64 12.24 -12.87
C THR A 88 7.56 13.68 -12.38
N THR A 89 8.01 14.64 -13.18
CA THR A 89 7.96 16.08 -12.83
C THR A 89 6.56 16.50 -12.38
N ARG A 90 5.51 16.09 -13.10
CA ARG A 90 4.13 16.43 -12.76
C ARG A 90 3.63 15.71 -11.48
N GLU A 91 4.06 14.48 -11.23
CA GLU A 91 3.75 13.78 -9.98
C GLU A 91 4.46 14.43 -8.80
N LEU A 92 5.68 14.87 -8.99
CA LEU A 92 6.47 15.61 -7.99
C LEU A 92 5.80 16.94 -7.64
N GLU A 93 5.37 17.72 -8.65
CA GLU A 93 4.64 18.97 -8.45
C GLU A 93 3.34 18.73 -7.65
N LEU A 94 2.52 17.77 -8.07
CA LEU A 94 1.30 17.41 -7.37
C LEU A 94 1.55 17.05 -5.90
N MET A 95 2.51 16.16 -5.65
CA MET A 95 2.84 15.74 -4.29
C MET A 95 3.45 16.87 -3.46
N SER A 96 4.24 17.76 -4.05
CA SER A 96 4.79 18.92 -3.36
C SER A 96 3.69 19.84 -2.82
N HIS A 97 2.69 20.15 -3.63
CA HIS A 97 1.54 20.97 -3.21
C HIS A 97 0.71 20.29 -2.11
N LEU A 98 0.46 18.98 -2.25
CA LEU A 98 -0.35 18.25 -1.28
C LEU A 98 0.37 18.08 0.06
N ILE A 99 1.67 17.79 0.06
CA ILE A 99 2.45 17.63 1.30
C ILE A 99 2.68 18.99 1.98
N ALA A 100 2.96 20.05 1.21
CA ALA A 100 3.12 21.40 1.73
C ALA A 100 1.86 21.91 2.45
N ALA A 101 0.69 21.43 2.07
CA ALA A 101 -0.58 21.78 2.72
C ALA A 101 -0.75 21.14 4.12
N GLN A 102 0.14 20.24 4.55
CA GLN A 102 0.17 19.66 5.90
C GLN A 102 -1.18 19.13 6.40
N GLY A 103 -1.91 18.42 5.54
CA GLY A 103 -3.23 17.89 5.88
C GLY A 103 -4.40 18.85 5.64
N ALA A 104 -4.14 20.08 5.21
CA ALA A 104 -5.19 20.98 4.79
C ALA A 104 -5.76 20.62 3.40
N LEU A 105 -6.99 21.06 3.16
CA LEU A 105 -7.63 20.89 1.85
C LEU A 105 -6.94 21.76 0.79
N VAL A 106 -6.44 21.14 -0.27
CA VAL A 106 -6.01 21.84 -1.49
C VAL A 106 -7.17 21.84 -2.46
N THR A 107 -7.68 23.02 -2.78
CA THR A 107 -8.88 23.16 -3.64
C THR A 107 -8.58 22.78 -5.08
N LYS A 108 -9.63 22.43 -5.84
CA LYS A 108 -9.51 22.15 -7.28
C LYS A 108 -8.84 23.30 -8.02
N GLN A 109 -9.28 24.54 -7.73
CA GLN A 109 -8.73 25.73 -8.36
C GLN A 109 -7.23 25.88 -8.07
N ALA A 110 -6.84 25.77 -6.80
CA ALA A 110 -5.43 25.86 -6.40
C ALA A 110 -4.55 24.80 -7.09
N LEU A 111 -5.04 23.57 -7.24
CA LEU A 111 -4.30 22.50 -7.94
C LEU A 111 -4.18 22.78 -9.44
N VAL A 112 -5.25 23.21 -10.08
CA VAL A 112 -5.26 23.52 -11.52
C VAL A 112 -4.34 24.68 -11.82
N ASP A 113 -4.38 25.75 -11.01
CA ASP A 113 -3.53 26.93 -11.16
C ASP A 113 -2.06 26.60 -10.93
N ALA A 114 -1.76 25.87 -9.85
CA ALA A 114 -0.39 25.48 -9.49
C ALA A 114 0.26 24.56 -10.53
N MET A 115 -0.52 23.67 -11.13
CA MET A 115 -0.03 22.72 -12.13
C MET A 115 -0.14 23.21 -13.57
N GLY A 116 -0.62 24.44 -13.79
CA GLY A 116 -0.83 25.00 -15.13
C GLY A 116 -1.73 24.11 -16.01
N ALA A 117 -2.76 23.51 -15.40
CA ALA A 117 -3.55 22.46 -16.05
C ALA A 117 -4.65 23.02 -16.98
N GLY A 118 -4.74 24.32 -17.17
CA GLY A 118 -5.70 24.99 -18.05
C GLY A 118 -7.03 25.30 -17.36
N ASP A 119 -8.16 24.92 -17.98
CA ASP A 119 -9.50 25.15 -17.43
C ASP A 119 -9.76 24.27 -16.18
N LEU A 120 -10.66 24.71 -15.32
CA LEU A 120 -10.90 24.07 -14.03
C LEU A 120 -11.39 22.61 -14.15
N GLU A 121 -12.36 22.35 -15.00
CA GLU A 121 -12.97 21.03 -15.10
C GLU A 121 -12.05 20.02 -15.80
N GLY A 122 -11.57 20.34 -17.00
CA GLY A 122 -10.66 19.47 -17.75
C GLY A 122 -9.29 19.36 -17.09
N GLY A 123 -8.81 20.43 -16.47
CA GLY A 123 -7.57 20.46 -15.71
C GLY A 123 -7.62 19.54 -14.48
N PHE A 124 -8.68 19.66 -13.70
CA PHE A 124 -8.84 18.82 -12.51
C PHE A 124 -9.05 17.34 -12.87
N HIS A 125 -9.79 17.03 -13.92
CA HIS A 125 -9.95 15.65 -14.40
C HIS A 125 -8.61 15.01 -14.79
N ARG A 126 -7.70 15.78 -15.42
CA ARG A 126 -6.34 15.31 -15.71
C ARG A 126 -5.55 15.03 -14.45
N ILE A 127 -5.69 15.86 -13.40
CA ILE A 127 -5.06 15.64 -12.09
C ILE A 127 -5.61 14.38 -11.43
N GLU A 128 -6.91 14.15 -11.45
CA GLU A 128 -7.53 12.91 -10.91
C GLU A 128 -7.04 11.66 -11.64
N SER A 129 -6.93 11.73 -12.97
CA SER A 129 -6.39 10.63 -13.78
C SER A 129 -4.92 10.34 -13.46
N GLN A 130 -4.12 11.39 -13.24
CA GLN A 130 -2.73 11.29 -12.82
C GLN A 130 -2.62 10.69 -11.41
N LEU A 131 -3.46 11.15 -10.47
CA LEU A 131 -3.50 10.63 -9.11
C LEU A 131 -3.87 9.14 -9.08
N THR A 132 -4.79 8.71 -9.93
CA THR A 132 -5.17 7.30 -10.05
C THR A 132 -3.98 6.43 -10.47
N ARG A 133 -3.19 6.87 -11.45
CA ARG A 133 -1.97 6.17 -11.87
C ARG A 133 -0.90 6.19 -10.78
N LEU A 134 -0.73 7.33 -10.11
CA LEU A 134 0.22 7.48 -9.01
C LEU A 134 -0.12 6.56 -7.83
N ARG A 135 -1.39 6.44 -7.46
CA ARG A 135 -1.84 5.51 -6.42
C ARG A 135 -1.45 4.07 -6.73
N ARG A 136 -1.70 3.61 -7.97
CA ARG A 136 -1.31 2.27 -8.40
C ARG A 136 0.22 2.09 -8.33
N LYS A 137 0.97 3.04 -8.87
CA LYS A 137 2.44 3.03 -8.88
C LYS A 137 3.03 2.98 -7.46
N VAL A 138 2.47 3.76 -6.53
CA VAL A 138 2.90 3.77 -5.12
C VAL A 138 2.55 2.44 -4.44
N GLN A 139 1.36 1.91 -4.66
CA GLN A 139 0.94 0.62 -4.12
C GLN A 139 1.83 -0.52 -4.64
N GLU A 140 2.16 -0.54 -5.93
CA GLU A 140 3.03 -1.55 -6.54
C GLU A 140 4.49 -1.42 -6.04
N GLY A 141 4.99 -0.20 -5.89
CA GLY A 141 6.39 0.04 -5.49
C GLY A 141 6.64 -0.07 -3.99
N THR A 142 5.71 0.38 -3.16
CA THR A 142 5.89 0.43 -1.70
C THR A 142 5.09 -0.61 -0.94
N GLY A 143 4.03 -1.17 -1.52
CA GLY A 143 3.05 -2.01 -0.84
C GLY A 143 2.07 -1.21 0.03
N MET A 144 2.17 0.12 0.05
CA MET A 144 1.34 1.01 0.86
C MET A 144 0.43 1.87 0.00
N ALA A 145 -0.78 2.13 0.49
CA ALA A 145 -1.70 3.04 -0.18
C ALA A 145 -1.24 4.50 -0.03
N LEU A 146 -1.26 5.26 -1.13
CA LEU A 146 -0.98 6.69 -1.10
C LEU A 146 -2.05 7.42 -0.26
N PRO A 147 -1.69 8.15 0.81
CA PRO A 147 -2.64 8.76 1.74
C PRO A 147 -3.21 10.09 1.21
N VAL A 148 -3.69 10.08 -0.02
CA VAL A 148 -4.39 11.22 -0.64
C VAL A 148 -5.87 10.90 -0.75
N ARG A 149 -6.71 11.74 -0.17
CA ARG A 149 -8.17 11.62 -0.21
C ARG A 149 -8.78 12.71 -1.07
N ALA A 150 -9.76 12.34 -1.89
CA ALA A 150 -10.60 13.30 -2.59
C ALA A 150 -11.73 13.76 -1.67
N VAL A 151 -11.91 15.07 -1.58
CA VAL A 151 -13.08 15.68 -0.92
C VAL A 151 -14.03 16.09 -2.03
N PHE A 152 -15.20 15.44 -2.06
CA PHE A 152 -16.16 15.61 -3.14
C PHE A 152 -16.47 17.08 -3.42
N GLY A 153 -16.35 17.47 -4.69
CA GLY A 153 -16.61 18.83 -5.16
C GLY A 153 -15.58 19.89 -4.75
N LYS A 154 -14.67 19.61 -3.81
CA LYS A 154 -13.78 20.62 -3.21
C LYS A 154 -12.32 20.51 -3.62
N GLY A 155 -11.72 19.31 -3.61
CA GLY A 155 -10.30 19.13 -3.94
C GLY A 155 -9.69 17.89 -3.32
N LEU A 156 -8.40 17.95 -2.98
CA LEU A 156 -7.61 16.85 -2.44
C LEU A 156 -7.02 17.19 -1.07
N VAL A 157 -6.86 16.17 -0.23
CA VAL A 157 -6.20 16.26 1.08
C VAL A 157 -5.15 15.14 1.18
N PHE A 158 -3.95 15.48 1.65
CA PHE A 158 -2.92 14.52 2.03
C PHE A 158 -3.01 14.25 3.53
N VAL A 159 -3.29 13.01 3.91
CA VAL A 159 -3.46 12.60 5.32
C VAL A 159 -2.47 11.46 5.59
N PRO A 160 -1.20 11.75 5.93
CA PRO A 160 -0.15 10.75 6.18
C PRO A 160 -0.41 9.91 7.41
#